data_d6ad11c67a0aa9d8ea202f4987651568
#
_entry.id   d6ad11c67a0aa9d8ea202f4987651568
#
_cell.length_a   1.000
_cell.length_b   1.000
_cell.length_c   1.000
_cell.angle_alpha   90.00
_cell.angle_beta   90.00
_cell.angle_gamma   90.00
#
_symmetry.space_group_name_H-M   'P 1'
#
loop_
_entity.id
_entity.type
_entity.pdbx_description
1 polymer ?
#
loop_
_entity_poly.entity_id
_entity_poly.type
_entity_poly.pdbx_seq_one_letter_code
_entity_poly.pdbx_strand_id
1 'polypeptide(L)'
;MTTQNTIFEKIGRPFLQSVINNTDTRIVLLRDEGLIQWMCGDTSFLQLPEEYTKKNKTKDNEQYKIAEDKWGQTMLACRRPDLKPSGQWTTKLGEHICEEFQYLTHHEPKKPIKKNTFEPDVETDESMWEVKTQTYFTEGTAGEKILGVPIKYADVPELYGKPLRILCIGCAEQKCRNQYGVLPGPAMVPSKQKILHFYESMNISYIGATDLMQNHNKQTLEQPPLSPPPLSPPPLSP
;
A
#
# COMPACT_ATOMS: atom_id res chain seq x y z
N MET A 1 18.37 -15.64 -7.42
CA MET A 1 17.72 -14.32 -7.49
C MET A 1 16.25 -14.53 -7.27
N THR A 2 15.71 -14.02 -6.18
CA THR A 2 14.32 -14.23 -5.77
C THR A 2 13.37 -13.43 -6.63
N THR A 3 12.18 -13.94 -6.87
CA THR A 3 11.06 -13.31 -7.62
C THR A 3 10.76 -11.87 -7.14
N GLN A 4 11.17 -11.51 -5.91
CA GLN A 4 11.00 -10.21 -5.27
C GLN A 4 11.79 -9.08 -5.96
N ASN A 5 13.05 -9.34 -6.32
CA ASN A 5 13.86 -8.36 -7.06
C ASN A 5 13.26 -8.00 -8.44
N THR A 6 12.47 -8.91 -9.03
CA THR A 6 11.83 -8.65 -10.31
C THR A 6 10.61 -7.72 -10.23
N ILE A 7 9.86 -7.70 -9.12
CA ILE A 7 8.71 -6.79 -8.94
C ILE A 7 9.22 -5.36 -8.69
N PHE A 8 10.20 -5.20 -7.80
CA PHE A 8 10.80 -3.89 -7.57
C PHE A 8 11.41 -3.30 -8.84
N GLU A 9 12.22 -4.07 -9.58
CA GLU A 9 12.86 -3.58 -10.81
C GLU A 9 11.85 -3.22 -11.91
N LYS A 10 10.74 -3.96 -12.02
CA LYS A 10 9.73 -3.72 -13.07
C LYS A 10 8.70 -2.67 -12.73
N ILE A 11 8.34 -2.53 -11.48
CA ILE A 11 7.23 -1.67 -11.02
C ILE A 11 7.73 -0.61 -10.04
N GLY A 12 8.44 -1.03 -8.99
CA GLY A 12 8.85 -0.15 -7.90
C GLY A 12 9.87 0.90 -8.32
N ARG A 13 10.91 0.51 -9.07
CA ARG A 13 11.95 1.45 -9.52
C ARG A 13 11.42 2.51 -10.51
N PRO A 14 10.64 2.19 -11.55
CA PRO A 14 10.01 3.21 -12.38
C PRO A 14 9.08 4.14 -11.58
N PHE A 15 8.30 3.57 -10.64
CA PHE A 15 7.45 4.35 -9.76
C PHE A 15 8.27 5.33 -8.91
N LEU A 16 9.32 4.86 -8.25
CA LEU A 16 10.21 5.70 -7.45
C LEU A 16 10.78 6.86 -8.29
N GLN A 17 11.24 6.56 -9.51
CA GLN A 17 11.75 7.59 -10.42
C GLN A 17 10.69 8.65 -10.77
N SER A 18 9.44 8.26 -10.92
CA SER A 18 8.34 9.19 -11.23
C SER A 18 7.98 10.07 -10.05
N VAL A 19 8.04 9.55 -8.80
CA VAL A 19 7.62 10.30 -7.60
C VAL A 19 8.75 11.09 -6.94
N ILE A 20 10.02 10.77 -7.19
CA ILE A 20 11.16 11.44 -6.54
C ILE A 20 11.21 12.94 -6.88
N ASN A 21 10.76 13.32 -8.06
CA ASN A 21 10.69 14.70 -8.54
C ASN A 21 9.32 15.36 -8.34
N ASN A 22 8.36 14.66 -7.72
CA ASN A 22 7.07 15.23 -7.42
C ASN A 22 7.22 16.42 -6.45
N THR A 23 6.57 17.53 -6.71
CA THR A 23 6.68 18.76 -5.90
C THR A 23 5.74 18.79 -4.70
N ASP A 24 4.78 17.87 -4.60
CA ASP A 24 3.85 17.82 -3.48
C ASP A 24 4.59 17.41 -2.20
N THR A 25 4.68 18.35 -1.25
CA THR A 25 5.40 18.16 0.02
C THR A 25 4.74 17.13 0.94
N ARG A 26 3.51 16.73 0.67
CA ARG A 26 2.78 15.70 1.42
C ARG A 26 3.21 14.28 1.05
N ILE A 27 3.89 14.11 -0.09
CA ILE A 27 4.43 12.84 -0.56
C ILE A 27 5.87 12.72 -0.05
N VAL A 28 6.05 11.99 1.03
CA VAL A 28 7.34 11.84 1.73
C VAL A 28 7.79 10.39 1.77
N LEU A 29 6.87 9.49 2.15
CA LEU A 29 7.12 8.05 2.29
C LEU A 29 7.37 7.39 0.94
N LEU A 30 6.54 7.69 -0.05
CA LEU A 30 6.64 7.10 -1.39
C LEU A 30 7.91 7.48 -2.17
N ARG A 31 8.73 8.41 -1.63
CA ARG A 31 10.05 8.75 -2.17
C ARG A 31 11.20 7.93 -1.57
N ASP A 32 10.90 7.05 -0.63
CA ASP A 32 11.92 6.21 0.02
C ASP A 32 12.08 4.87 -0.70
N GLU A 33 13.29 4.59 -1.20
CA GLU A 33 13.58 3.37 -1.96
C GLU A 33 13.35 2.11 -1.11
N GLY A 34 13.78 2.12 0.17
CA GLY A 34 13.59 0.97 1.07
C GLY A 34 12.11 0.70 1.34
N LEU A 35 11.29 1.76 1.42
CA LEU A 35 9.85 1.61 1.54
C LEU A 35 9.24 0.98 0.29
N ILE A 36 9.63 1.45 -0.90
CA ILE A 36 9.12 0.89 -2.16
C ILE A 36 9.55 -0.58 -2.32
N GLN A 37 10.78 -0.95 -1.91
CA GLN A 37 11.22 -2.34 -1.88
C GLN A 37 10.31 -3.18 -0.96
N TRP A 38 10.05 -2.72 0.26
CA TRP A 38 9.15 -3.40 1.20
C TRP A 38 7.72 -3.51 0.64
N MET A 39 7.20 -2.47 0.01
CA MET A 39 5.89 -2.51 -0.64
C MET A 39 5.84 -3.53 -1.79
N CYS A 40 6.95 -3.76 -2.48
CA CYS A 40 7.11 -4.84 -3.46
C CYS A 40 7.29 -6.23 -2.82
N GLY A 41 7.22 -6.33 -1.49
CA GLY A 41 7.32 -7.57 -0.73
C GLY A 41 8.74 -8.02 -0.41
N ASP A 42 9.74 -7.16 -0.57
CA ASP A 42 11.11 -7.45 -0.14
C ASP A 42 11.25 -7.18 1.36
N THR A 43 11.49 -8.24 2.11
CA THR A 43 11.75 -8.20 3.56
C THR A 43 13.15 -8.66 3.91
N SER A 44 14.02 -8.79 2.92
CA SER A 44 15.39 -9.30 3.11
C SER A 44 16.28 -8.42 4.01
N PHE A 45 15.91 -7.15 4.12
CA PHE A 45 16.59 -6.18 4.99
C PHE A 45 16.18 -6.28 6.47
N LEU A 46 15.09 -6.99 6.80
CA LEU A 46 14.68 -7.22 8.18
C LEU A 46 15.67 -8.18 8.84
N GLN A 47 16.58 -7.62 9.62
CA GLN A 47 17.59 -8.39 10.32
C GLN A 47 16.99 -9.15 11.50
N LEU A 48 17.09 -10.48 11.45
CA LEU A 48 16.79 -11.32 12.60
C LEU A 48 18.07 -11.57 13.42
N PRO A 49 17.99 -11.62 14.76
CA PRO A 49 19.08 -12.09 15.58
C PRO A 49 19.50 -13.51 15.16
N GLU A 50 20.80 -13.75 14.97
CA GLU A 50 21.34 -15.04 14.49
C GLU A 50 20.93 -16.25 15.33
N GLU A 51 20.68 -16.06 16.60
CA GLU A 51 20.25 -17.09 17.56
C GLU A 51 18.84 -17.65 17.27
N TYR A 52 18.02 -16.99 16.46
CA TYR A 52 16.65 -17.39 16.14
C TYR A 52 16.51 -18.20 14.84
N THR A 53 17.53 -18.23 14.00
CA THR A 53 17.46 -18.81 12.65
C THR A 53 17.42 -20.34 12.60
N LYS A 54 17.59 -21.06 13.71
CA LYS A 54 17.83 -22.52 13.67
C LYS A 54 16.87 -23.45 14.40
N LYS A 55 15.94 -23.01 15.22
CA LYS A 55 15.23 -23.96 16.12
C LYS A 55 13.70 -23.98 16.15
N ASN A 56 12.96 -22.95 15.68
CA ASN A 56 11.49 -22.99 15.72
C ASN A 56 10.86 -22.04 14.68
N LYS A 57 10.26 -22.55 13.62
CA LYS A 57 9.56 -21.76 12.58
C LYS A 57 8.51 -20.78 13.13
N THR A 58 7.81 -21.14 14.21
CA THR A 58 6.78 -20.28 14.84
C THR A 58 7.39 -19.09 15.58
N LYS A 59 8.56 -19.26 16.21
CA LYS A 59 9.29 -18.15 16.86
C LYS A 59 9.91 -17.21 15.83
N ASP A 60 10.36 -17.73 14.70
CA ASP A 60 10.89 -16.93 13.60
C ASP A 60 9.84 -15.96 13.06
N ASN A 61 8.59 -16.40 12.87
CA ASN A 61 7.51 -15.57 12.39
C ASN A 61 7.19 -14.40 13.34
N GLU A 62 7.22 -14.63 14.64
CA GLU A 62 7.02 -13.58 15.64
C GLU A 62 8.16 -12.57 15.64
N GLN A 63 9.40 -13.03 15.50
CA GLN A 63 10.57 -12.17 15.42
C GLN A 63 10.58 -11.32 14.14
N TYR A 64 10.16 -11.87 13.02
CA TYR A 64 9.98 -11.09 11.78
C TYR A 64 8.94 -9.99 11.96
N LYS A 65 7.82 -10.27 12.62
CA LYS A 65 6.81 -9.26 12.93
C LYS A 65 7.38 -8.15 13.81
N ILE A 66 8.14 -8.50 14.86
CA ILE A 66 8.78 -7.52 15.74
C ILE A 66 9.80 -6.67 14.97
N ALA A 67 10.63 -7.31 14.13
CA ALA A 67 11.61 -6.61 13.32
C ALA A 67 10.94 -5.65 12.33
N GLU A 68 9.84 -6.06 11.69
CA GLU A 68 9.07 -5.23 10.78
C GLU A 68 8.39 -4.05 11.50
N ASP A 69 7.80 -4.28 12.67
CA ASP A 69 7.21 -3.20 13.48
C ASP A 69 8.28 -2.18 13.90
N LYS A 70 9.45 -2.63 14.30
CA LYS A 70 10.58 -1.75 14.65
C LYS A 70 11.08 -0.97 13.44
N TRP A 71 11.19 -1.63 12.29
CA TRP A 71 11.56 -0.97 11.03
C TRP A 71 10.54 0.09 10.63
N GLY A 72 9.25 -0.25 10.63
CA GLY A 72 8.17 0.68 10.30
C GLY A 72 8.12 1.88 11.24
N GLN A 73 8.37 1.67 12.54
CA GLN A 73 8.52 2.73 13.52
C GLN A 73 9.68 3.69 13.16
N THR A 74 10.83 3.14 12.81
CA THR A 74 11.99 3.92 12.42
C THR A 74 11.70 4.70 11.14
N MET A 75 11.07 4.06 10.15
CA MET A 75 10.67 4.71 8.90
C MET A 75 9.77 5.91 9.14
N LEU A 76 8.70 5.75 9.93
CA LEU A 76 7.78 6.84 10.27
C LEU A 76 8.48 7.94 11.07
N ALA A 77 9.27 7.59 12.10
CA ALA A 77 9.97 8.58 12.91
C ALA A 77 10.95 9.43 12.09
N CYS A 78 11.62 8.84 11.09
CA CYS A 78 12.55 9.55 10.23
C CYS A 78 11.87 10.37 9.13
N ARG A 79 10.77 9.86 8.55
CA ARG A 79 10.11 10.46 7.39
C ARG A 79 8.90 11.33 7.76
N ARG A 80 8.24 11.00 8.86
CA ARG A 80 7.06 11.69 9.36
C ARG A 80 7.23 12.01 10.86
N PRO A 81 8.17 12.91 11.21
CA PRO A 81 8.42 13.30 12.60
C PRO A 81 7.25 14.06 13.24
N ASP A 82 6.30 14.51 12.43
CA ASP A 82 5.03 15.11 12.85
C ASP A 82 4.08 14.11 13.53
N LEU A 83 4.28 12.79 13.28
CA LEU A 83 3.43 11.75 13.84
C LEU A 83 3.89 11.35 15.24
N LYS A 84 2.94 11.31 16.17
CA LYS A 84 3.21 10.82 17.53
C LYS A 84 3.27 9.28 17.54
N PRO A 85 4.26 8.67 18.20
CA PRO A 85 4.32 7.24 18.38
C PRO A 85 3.06 6.69 19.06
N SER A 86 2.37 5.76 18.43
CA SER A 86 1.23 5.06 19.05
C SER A 86 0.91 3.73 18.35
N GLY A 87 0.74 2.66 19.11
CA GLY A 87 0.19 1.39 18.62
C GLY A 87 1.09 0.59 17.67
N GLN A 88 0.47 -0.14 16.77
CA GLN A 88 1.15 -0.96 15.76
C GLN A 88 1.60 -0.10 14.59
N TRP A 89 2.89 0.12 14.47
CA TRP A 89 3.49 1.03 13.51
C TRP A 89 3.33 0.62 12.05
N THR A 90 3.40 -0.67 11.75
CA THR A 90 3.15 -1.15 10.38
C THR A 90 1.74 -0.83 9.90
N THR A 91 0.75 -0.88 10.78
CA THR A 91 -0.62 -0.44 10.45
C THR A 91 -0.63 1.06 10.13
N LYS A 92 -0.04 1.88 10.99
CA LYS A 92 0.07 3.34 10.77
C LYS A 92 0.84 3.67 9.49
N LEU A 93 1.96 2.98 9.25
CA LEU A 93 2.72 3.15 8.01
C LEU A 93 1.83 2.88 6.78
N GLY A 94 1.02 1.83 6.82
CA GLY A 94 0.10 1.50 5.73
C GLY A 94 -0.98 2.54 5.51
N GLU A 95 -1.59 3.08 6.57
CA GLU A 95 -2.57 4.16 6.49
C GLU A 95 -1.96 5.39 5.78
N HIS A 96 -0.76 5.82 6.19
CA HIS A 96 -0.08 6.98 5.58
C HIS A 96 0.41 6.73 4.15
N ILE A 97 0.83 5.51 3.83
CA ILE A 97 1.12 5.13 2.43
C ILE A 97 -0.16 5.28 1.58
N CYS A 98 -1.31 4.83 2.10
CA CYS A 98 -2.58 4.98 1.40
C CYS A 98 -2.91 6.47 1.17
N GLU A 99 -2.76 7.32 2.19
CA GLU A 99 -2.95 8.77 2.07
C GLU A 99 -2.05 9.38 0.98
N GLU A 100 -0.77 9.02 0.95
CA GLU A 100 0.17 9.54 -0.05
C GLU A 100 -0.18 9.08 -1.47
N PHE A 101 -0.69 7.86 -1.66
CA PHE A 101 -1.23 7.43 -2.96
C PHE A 101 -2.43 8.26 -3.38
N GLN A 102 -3.29 8.67 -2.44
CA GLN A 102 -4.43 9.52 -2.76
C GLN A 102 -3.97 10.92 -3.19
N TYR A 103 -2.96 11.51 -2.52
CA TYR A 103 -2.37 12.78 -2.96
C TYR A 103 -1.76 12.68 -4.38
N LEU A 104 -1.11 11.55 -4.73
CA LEU A 104 -0.59 11.33 -6.08
C LEU A 104 -1.69 11.33 -7.16
N THR A 105 -2.91 10.98 -6.80
CA THR A 105 -4.08 10.97 -7.70
C THR A 105 -4.98 12.18 -7.50
N HIS A 106 -4.47 13.24 -6.83
CA HIS A 106 -5.16 14.52 -6.60
C HIS A 106 -6.43 14.43 -5.75
N HIS A 107 -6.54 13.41 -4.92
CA HIS A 107 -7.58 13.33 -3.89
C HIS A 107 -7.09 13.92 -2.56
N GLU A 108 -8.03 14.37 -1.72
CA GLU A 108 -7.75 14.84 -0.37
C GLU A 108 -8.18 13.78 0.65
N PRO A 109 -7.24 12.93 1.12
CA PRO A 109 -7.55 11.91 2.12
C PRO A 109 -7.81 12.53 3.48
N LYS A 110 -8.74 11.95 4.21
CA LYS A 110 -9.07 12.32 5.58
C LYS A 110 -9.40 11.09 6.40
N LYS A 111 -9.35 11.23 7.71
CA LYS A 111 -9.83 10.19 8.61
C LYS A 111 -11.36 10.13 8.54
N PRO A 112 -11.96 8.94 8.31
CA PRO A 112 -13.42 8.80 8.26
C PRO A 112 -14.07 9.13 9.61
N ILE A 113 -15.28 9.70 9.54
CA ILE A 113 -16.13 9.78 10.72
C ILE A 113 -16.76 8.41 10.92
N LYS A 114 -16.58 7.84 12.11
CA LYS A 114 -17.17 6.54 12.47
C LYS A 114 -18.68 6.55 12.29
N LYS A 115 -19.20 5.58 11.55
CA LYS A 115 -20.64 5.34 11.37
C LYS A 115 -21.00 3.96 11.91
N ASN A 116 -21.95 3.91 12.82
CA ASN A 116 -22.29 2.70 13.59
C ASN A 116 -21.03 2.13 14.27
N THR A 117 -20.63 0.92 13.90
CA THR A 117 -19.40 0.25 14.41
C THR A 117 -18.24 0.31 13.44
N PHE A 118 -18.44 0.91 12.24
CA PHE A 118 -17.47 0.91 11.15
C PHE A 118 -16.65 2.19 11.12
N GLU A 119 -15.34 2.02 11.02
CA GLU A 119 -14.36 3.09 10.86
C GLU A 119 -13.25 2.56 9.94
N PRO A 120 -13.42 2.67 8.61
CA PRO A 120 -12.33 2.38 7.65
C PRO A 120 -11.12 3.27 7.91
N ASP A 121 -9.98 2.92 7.34
CA ASP A 121 -8.71 3.60 7.66
C ASP A 121 -8.60 4.99 7.03
N VAL A 122 -9.03 5.16 5.76
CA VAL A 122 -8.93 6.43 5.01
C VAL A 122 -10.20 6.68 4.21
N GLU A 123 -10.62 7.95 4.13
CA GLU A 123 -11.73 8.42 3.28
C GLU A 123 -11.21 9.43 2.27
N THR A 124 -11.64 9.30 1.02
CA THR A 124 -11.50 10.35 -0.01
C THR A 124 -12.88 10.86 -0.44
N ASP A 125 -12.94 11.79 -1.36
CA ASP A 125 -14.18 12.23 -2.02
C ASP A 125 -14.87 11.08 -2.78
N GLU A 126 -14.10 10.13 -3.33
CA GLU A 126 -14.60 9.06 -4.20
C GLU A 126 -14.73 7.70 -3.50
N SER A 127 -13.98 7.41 -2.45
CA SER A 127 -13.88 6.06 -1.89
C SER A 127 -13.52 6.00 -0.41
N MET A 128 -13.87 4.86 0.19
CA MET A 128 -13.41 4.42 1.50
C MET A 128 -12.30 3.41 1.32
N TRP A 129 -11.28 3.45 2.18
CA TRP A 129 -10.12 2.57 2.13
C TRP A 129 -9.93 1.84 3.44
N GLU A 130 -9.75 0.54 3.36
CA GLU A 130 -9.31 -0.34 4.44
C GLU A 130 -7.93 -0.89 4.06
N VAL A 131 -6.91 -0.69 4.89
CA VAL A 131 -5.53 -0.99 4.55
C VAL A 131 -5.05 -2.26 5.24
N LYS A 132 -4.41 -3.14 4.51
CA LYS A 132 -3.82 -4.38 4.99
C LYS A 132 -2.33 -4.39 4.67
N THR A 133 -1.55 -4.15 5.72
CA THR A 133 -0.09 -4.19 5.72
C THR A 133 0.39 -5.28 6.67
N GLN A 134 1.63 -5.61 6.68
CA GLN A 134 2.37 -6.57 7.49
C GLN A 134 2.83 -7.78 6.71
N THR A 135 3.84 -8.40 7.21
CA THR A 135 4.44 -9.60 6.63
C THR A 135 3.56 -10.83 6.69
N TYR A 136 2.52 -10.87 7.53
CA TYR A 136 1.60 -12.01 7.65
C TYR A 136 2.31 -13.37 7.68
N PHE A 137 3.36 -13.49 8.46
CA PHE A 137 4.09 -14.75 8.62
C PHE A 137 3.31 -15.82 9.39
N THR A 138 2.28 -15.43 10.14
CA THR A 138 1.47 -16.37 10.91
C THR A 138 0.47 -17.07 10.00
N GLU A 139 0.49 -18.39 9.99
CA GLU A 139 -0.57 -19.22 9.42
C GLU A 139 -1.81 -19.13 10.33
N GLY A 140 -3.00 -19.14 9.76
CA GLY A 140 -4.26 -19.13 10.51
C GLY A 140 -5.00 -17.78 10.42
N THR A 141 -4.89 -16.92 11.41
CA THR A 141 -5.71 -15.69 11.51
C THR A 141 -5.35 -14.59 10.51
N ALA A 142 -4.16 -14.64 9.89
CA ALA A 142 -3.74 -13.63 8.93
C ALA A 142 -4.63 -13.59 7.67
N GLY A 143 -5.00 -14.77 7.15
CA GLY A 143 -5.92 -14.88 6.03
C GLY A 143 -7.31 -14.34 6.37
N GLU A 144 -7.82 -14.65 7.55
CA GLU A 144 -9.12 -14.20 8.02
C GLU A 144 -9.20 -12.67 8.11
N LYS A 145 -8.11 -12.00 8.51
CA LYS A 145 -8.03 -10.54 8.59
C LYS A 145 -8.11 -9.85 7.21
N ILE A 146 -7.76 -10.54 6.15
CA ILE A 146 -7.87 -10.03 4.77
C ILE A 146 -9.20 -10.48 4.17
N LEU A 147 -9.46 -11.79 4.17
CA LEU A 147 -10.61 -12.40 3.51
C LEU A 147 -11.95 -12.04 4.19
N GLY A 148 -11.93 -11.77 5.49
CA GLY A 148 -13.10 -11.37 6.26
C GLY A 148 -13.52 -9.91 6.08
N VAL A 149 -12.67 -9.05 5.48
CA VAL A 149 -12.97 -7.61 5.32
C VAL A 149 -14.26 -7.37 4.55
N PRO A 150 -14.53 -7.98 3.37
CA PRO A 150 -15.75 -7.73 2.63
C PRO A 150 -17.02 -8.04 3.42
N ILE A 151 -17.00 -9.09 4.22
CA ILE A 151 -18.14 -9.47 5.06
C ILE A 151 -18.26 -8.52 6.26
N LYS A 152 -17.14 -8.25 6.95
CA LYS A 152 -17.11 -7.35 8.12
C LYS A 152 -17.58 -5.93 7.77
N TYR A 153 -17.24 -5.44 6.58
CA TYR A 153 -17.50 -4.09 6.11
C TYR A 153 -18.54 -4.03 4.99
N ALA A 154 -19.42 -5.05 4.89
CA ALA A 154 -20.42 -5.14 3.82
C ALA A 154 -21.34 -3.91 3.73
N ASP A 155 -21.66 -3.30 4.86
CA ASP A 155 -22.54 -2.13 4.95
C ASP A 155 -21.83 -0.80 4.65
N VAL A 156 -20.50 -0.78 4.60
CA VAL A 156 -19.71 0.47 4.44
C VAL A 156 -20.05 1.22 3.15
N PRO A 157 -20.16 0.57 1.97
CA PRO A 157 -20.49 1.29 0.77
C PRO A 157 -21.83 2.02 0.84
N GLU A 158 -22.85 1.42 1.43
CA GLU A 158 -24.16 2.05 1.61
C GLU A 158 -24.11 3.16 2.66
N LEU A 159 -23.50 2.91 3.84
CA LEU A 159 -23.41 3.86 4.94
C LEU A 159 -22.67 5.15 4.58
N TYR A 160 -21.63 5.05 3.76
CA TYR A 160 -20.81 6.19 3.36
C TYR A 160 -21.19 6.74 1.97
N GLY A 161 -22.00 6.01 1.19
CA GLY A 161 -22.31 6.36 -0.19
C GLY A 161 -21.12 6.29 -1.13
N LYS A 162 -20.11 5.49 -0.80
CA LYS A 162 -18.82 5.38 -1.51
C LYS A 162 -18.35 3.94 -1.57
N PRO A 163 -17.69 3.50 -2.66
CA PRO A 163 -17.11 2.17 -2.73
C PRO A 163 -16.03 1.97 -1.66
N LEU A 164 -15.93 0.73 -1.15
CA LEU A 164 -14.85 0.29 -0.28
C LEU A 164 -13.72 -0.34 -1.08
N ARG A 165 -12.51 0.18 -0.92
CA ARG A 165 -11.27 -0.33 -1.50
C ARG A 165 -10.41 -0.96 -0.41
N ILE A 166 -10.05 -2.24 -0.58
CA ILE A 166 -9.19 -2.97 0.36
C ILE A 166 -7.77 -2.96 -0.21
N LEU A 167 -6.94 -2.07 0.31
CA LEU A 167 -5.56 -1.91 -0.13
C LEU A 167 -4.66 -2.94 0.56
N CYS A 168 -4.04 -3.81 -0.21
CA CYS A 168 -3.06 -4.78 0.27
C CYS A 168 -1.64 -4.32 -0.09
N ILE A 169 -0.73 -4.27 0.90
CA ILE A 169 0.63 -3.74 0.74
C ILE A 169 1.66 -4.80 1.13
N GLY A 170 2.74 -4.91 0.36
CA GLY A 170 3.89 -5.75 0.67
C GLY A 170 3.56 -7.24 0.73
N CYS A 171 3.95 -7.93 1.79
CA CYS A 171 3.68 -9.36 1.93
C CYS A 171 2.18 -9.68 2.02
N ALA A 172 1.33 -8.77 2.50
CA ALA A 172 -0.12 -8.94 2.46
C ALA A 172 -0.62 -9.04 1.01
N GLU A 173 -0.15 -8.16 0.13
CA GLU A 173 -0.45 -8.22 -1.31
C GLU A 173 0.06 -9.53 -1.94
N GLN A 174 1.29 -9.94 -1.62
CA GLN A 174 1.86 -11.18 -2.14
C GLN A 174 1.04 -12.41 -1.76
N LYS A 175 0.55 -12.48 -0.53
CA LYS A 175 -0.36 -13.56 -0.12
C LYS A 175 -1.70 -13.50 -0.86
N CYS A 176 -2.24 -12.31 -1.10
CA CYS A 176 -3.45 -12.13 -1.88
C CYS A 176 -3.30 -12.65 -3.31
N ARG A 177 -2.13 -12.48 -3.94
CA ARG A 177 -1.84 -12.97 -5.30
C ARG A 177 -1.50 -14.47 -5.34
N ASN A 178 -0.67 -14.94 -4.41
CA ASN A 178 -0.04 -16.25 -4.49
C ASN A 178 -0.75 -17.33 -3.68
N GLN A 179 -1.58 -16.97 -2.70
CA GLN A 179 -2.23 -17.92 -1.79
C GLN A 179 -3.75 -17.75 -1.75
N TYR A 180 -4.24 -16.52 -1.53
CA TYR A 180 -5.67 -16.29 -1.34
C TYR A 180 -6.44 -16.13 -2.66
N GLY A 181 -5.79 -15.63 -3.71
CA GLY A 181 -6.41 -15.43 -5.04
C GLY A 181 -7.50 -14.37 -5.02
N VAL A 182 -7.35 -13.32 -4.21
CA VAL A 182 -8.23 -12.13 -4.20
C VAL A 182 -7.64 -10.97 -4.98
N LEU A 183 -6.41 -11.10 -5.46
CA LEU A 183 -5.77 -10.22 -6.44
C LEU A 183 -5.30 -11.05 -7.64
N PRO A 184 -5.18 -10.47 -8.84
CA PRO A 184 -4.66 -11.17 -10.02
C PRO A 184 -3.30 -11.81 -9.73
N GLY A 185 -3.18 -13.11 -9.99
CA GLY A 185 -1.97 -13.87 -9.71
C GLY A 185 -2.18 -15.39 -9.77
N PRO A 186 -1.15 -16.19 -9.42
CA PRO A 186 -1.18 -17.64 -9.56
C PRO A 186 -2.31 -18.35 -8.79
N ALA A 187 -2.76 -17.77 -7.66
CA ALA A 187 -3.84 -18.37 -6.86
C ALA A 187 -5.25 -17.99 -7.32
N MET A 188 -5.38 -17.14 -8.35
CA MET A 188 -6.67 -16.74 -8.90
C MET A 188 -7.26 -17.87 -9.72
N VAL A 189 -8.39 -18.41 -9.28
CA VAL A 189 -9.14 -19.48 -9.97
C VAL A 189 -10.58 -19.02 -10.27
N PRO A 190 -11.30 -19.64 -11.23
CA PRO A 190 -12.64 -19.18 -11.63
C PRO A 190 -13.65 -19.09 -10.48
N SER A 191 -13.58 -19.97 -9.49
CA SER A 191 -14.46 -19.90 -8.32
C SER A 191 -14.22 -18.65 -7.47
N LYS A 192 -12.96 -18.23 -7.30
CA LYS A 192 -12.60 -17.01 -6.58
C LYS A 192 -13.00 -15.77 -7.36
N GLN A 193 -12.85 -15.77 -8.69
CA GLN A 193 -13.33 -14.68 -9.55
C GLN A 193 -14.83 -14.42 -9.38
N LYS A 194 -15.65 -15.48 -9.29
CA LYS A 194 -17.09 -15.33 -9.02
C LYS A 194 -17.38 -14.65 -7.69
N ILE A 195 -16.61 -14.96 -6.65
CA ILE A 195 -16.74 -14.33 -5.33
C ILE A 195 -16.34 -12.86 -5.42
N LEU A 196 -15.25 -12.55 -6.13
CA LEU A 196 -14.81 -11.16 -6.31
C LEU A 196 -15.82 -10.33 -7.11
N HIS A 197 -16.41 -10.87 -8.18
CA HIS A 197 -17.49 -10.20 -8.90
C HIS A 197 -18.71 -9.94 -8.01
N PHE A 198 -19.01 -10.85 -7.09
CA PHE A 198 -20.06 -10.61 -6.10
C PHE A 198 -19.69 -9.43 -5.18
N TYR A 199 -18.47 -9.35 -4.67
CA TYR A 199 -18.03 -8.20 -3.87
C TYR A 199 -18.02 -6.90 -4.68
N GLU A 200 -17.60 -6.93 -5.93
CA GLU A 200 -17.64 -5.79 -6.84
C GLU A 200 -19.08 -5.28 -7.04
N SER A 201 -20.07 -6.18 -7.14
CA SER A 201 -21.49 -5.80 -7.22
C SER A 201 -21.98 -5.10 -5.94
N MET A 202 -21.30 -5.29 -4.81
CA MET A 202 -21.53 -4.59 -3.55
C MET A 202 -20.65 -3.33 -3.40
N ASN A 203 -19.95 -2.88 -4.46
CA ASN A 203 -18.99 -1.79 -4.43
C ASN A 203 -17.79 -2.04 -3.49
N ILE A 204 -17.34 -3.29 -3.33
CA ILE A 204 -16.17 -3.68 -2.53
C ILE A 204 -15.15 -4.34 -3.46
N SER A 205 -13.88 -3.89 -3.41
CA SER A 205 -12.82 -4.49 -4.21
C SER A 205 -11.47 -4.52 -3.50
N TYR A 206 -10.63 -5.49 -3.87
CA TYR A 206 -9.23 -5.56 -3.46
C TYR A 206 -8.35 -4.84 -4.47
N ILE A 207 -7.32 -4.17 -3.96
CA ILE A 207 -6.32 -3.46 -4.76
C ILE A 207 -4.93 -3.75 -4.17
N GLY A 208 -3.97 -4.08 -5.01
CA GLY A 208 -2.57 -4.19 -4.61
C GLY A 208 -1.86 -2.84 -4.67
N ALA A 209 -0.93 -2.58 -3.76
CA ALA A 209 -0.10 -1.38 -3.82
C ALA A 209 0.73 -1.34 -5.11
N THR A 210 1.19 -2.50 -5.60
CA THR A 210 1.90 -2.56 -6.88
C THR A 210 1.00 -2.27 -8.08
N ASP A 211 -0.32 -2.50 -7.99
CA ASP A 211 -1.28 -2.09 -9.03
C ASP A 211 -1.39 -0.55 -9.08
N LEU A 212 -1.41 0.12 -7.91
CA LEU A 212 -1.42 1.59 -7.84
C LEU A 212 -0.14 2.18 -8.44
N MET A 213 1.03 1.61 -8.08
CA MET A 213 2.32 2.03 -8.66
C MET A 213 2.33 1.86 -10.19
N GLN A 214 1.85 0.72 -10.68
CA GLN A 214 1.82 0.43 -12.12
C GLN A 214 0.89 1.37 -12.88
N ASN A 215 -0.27 1.69 -12.31
CA ASN A 215 -1.20 2.63 -12.92
C ASN A 215 -0.62 4.03 -12.97
N HIS A 216 0.04 4.48 -11.90
CA HIS A 216 0.76 5.76 -11.88
C HIS A 216 1.85 5.81 -12.95
N ASN A 217 2.67 4.76 -13.08
CA ASN A 217 3.71 4.67 -14.12
C ASN A 217 3.13 4.81 -15.53
N LYS A 218 1.98 4.16 -15.82
CA LYS A 218 1.31 4.28 -17.12
C LYS A 218 0.85 5.70 -17.38
N GLN A 219 0.18 6.33 -16.42
CA GLN A 219 -0.31 7.71 -16.54
C GLN A 219 0.84 8.71 -16.79
N THR A 220 1.97 8.53 -16.09
CA THR A 220 3.15 9.37 -16.27
C THR A 220 3.76 9.24 -17.67
N LEU A 221 3.74 8.05 -18.26
CA LEU A 221 4.24 7.82 -19.62
C LEU A 221 3.31 8.37 -20.72
N GLU A 222 2.02 8.48 -20.45
CA GLU A 222 1.01 8.99 -21.38
C GLU A 222 0.91 10.52 -21.37
N GLN A 223 1.47 11.19 -20.36
CA GLN A 223 1.51 12.66 -20.33
C GLN A 223 2.56 13.18 -21.32
N PRO A 224 2.20 14.06 -22.26
CA PRO A 224 3.19 14.70 -23.14
C PRO A 224 4.19 15.49 -22.27
N PRO A 225 5.48 15.54 -22.66
CA PRO A 225 6.47 16.32 -21.95
C PRO A 225 5.98 17.76 -21.80
N LEU A 226 6.05 18.30 -20.57
CA LEU A 226 5.70 19.68 -20.29
C LEU A 226 6.42 20.57 -21.28
N SER A 227 5.68 21.39 -22.03
CA SER A 227 6.26 22.39 -22.93
C SER A 227 7.26 23.23 -22.13
N PRO A 228 8.48 23.47 -22.64
CA PRO A 228 9.42 24.31 -21.93
C PRO A 228 8.78 25.67 -21.62
N PRO A 229 9.07 26.28 -20.47
CA PRO A 229 8.52 27.59 -20.15
C PRO A 229 8.84 28.58 -21.25
N PRO A 230 7.92 29.50 -21.61
CA PRO A 230 8.16 30.50 -22.65
C PRO A 230 9.45 31.25 -22.30
N LEU A 231 10.36 31.35 -23.30
CA LEU A 231 11.58 32.10 -23.16
C LEU A 231 11.22 33.54 -22.76
N SER A 232 11.84 34.02 -21.69
CA SER A 232 11.68 35.41 -21.26
C SER A 232 11.97 36.35 -22.46
N PRO A 233 11.16 37.37 -22.67
CA PRO A 233 11.43 38.33 -23.76
C PRO A 233 12.82 38.97 -23.56
N PRO A 234 13.59 39.21 -24.65
CA PRO A 234 14.89 39.84 -24.55
C PRO A 234 14.77 41.21 -23.86
N PRO A 235 15.76 41.62 -23.05
CA PRO A 235 15.75 42.93 -22.43
C PRO A 235 15.66 44.01 -23.50
N LEU A 236 14.72 44.94 -23.33
CA LEU A 236 14.64 46.14 -24.19
C LEU A 236 15.97 46.89 -24.07
N SER A 237 16.64 47.06 -25.18
CA SER A 237 17.85 47.88 -25.28
C SER A 237 17.53 49.33 -24.90
N PRO A 238 18.44 50.03 -24.21
CA PRO A 238 18.25 51.43 -23.78
C PRO A 238 18.18 52.43 -24.93
#